data_2e0abc21718429aa3f9dfbd5064bf682
#
_entry.id   2e0abc21718429aa3f9dfbd5064bf682
#
_cell.length_a   1.000
_cell.length_b   1.000
_cell.length_c   1.000
_cell.angle_alpha   90.00
_cell.angle_beta   90.00
_cell.angle_gamma   90.00
#
_symmetry.space_group_name_H-M   'P 1'
#
loop_
_entity.id
_entity.type
_entity.pdbx_description
1 polymer ?
#
loop_
_entity_poly.entity_id
_entity_poly.type
_entity_poly.pdbx_seq_one_letter_code
_entity_poly.pdbx_strand_id
1 'polypeptide(L)'
;MRLVDLSREIHHRMPGFATHAPVIITTYGTHDEVREADGYAFSSATLSLSMGDHAGTHVDAPRHFDARPGASTIDEMPLETFYTEAVCLDLSHKPLKSDISIDDLVQAERAAGIAIKPKDTVLLHMDFYRRCHGTPGYVTDFPGLTKESATWLGKKGIGMFGVEAISPGRPGRANYEVHHVCRDLGFTHMEGLVNLDQLVGKGRFRFIGFPLKIKDGTASPIRAVAVLED
;
A
#
# COMPACT_ATOMS: atom_id res chain seq x y z
N MET A 1 -17.56 2.21 -16.54
CA MET A 1 -16.45 1.66 -15.75
C MET A 1 -15.23 2.55 -15.90
N ARG A 2 -14.64 3.01 -14.79
CA ARG A 2 -13.42 3.82 -14.74
C ARG A 2 -12.41 3.15 -13.81
N LEU A 3 -11.15 3.07 -14.24
CA LEU A 3 -10.04 2.61 -13.41
C LEU A 3 -9.32 3.82 -12.80
N VAL A 4 -9.01 3.75 -11.51
CA VAL A 4 -8.18 4.72 -10.80
C VAL A 4 -6.91 4.02 -10.37
N ASP A 5 -5.78 4.51 -10.84
CA ASP A 5 -4.46 4.03 -10.45
C ASP A 5 -4.08 4.61 -9.08
N LEU A 6 -3.86 3.73 -8.13
CA LEU A 6 -3.55 4.09 -6.74
C LEU A 6 -2.05 3.89 -6.41
N SER A 7 -1.23 3.62 -7.42
CA SER A 7 0.17 3.29 -7.25
C SER A 7 1.07 4.47 -7.57
N ARG A 8 2.04 4.74 -6.73
CA ARG A 8 3.10 5.68 -7.03
C ARG A 8 4.16 5.07 -7.94
N GLU A 9 4.87 5.90 -8.67
CA GLU A 9 5.96 5.47 -9.54
C GLU A 9 7.11 4.87 -8.74
N ILE A 10 7.70 3.79 -9.28
CA ILE A 10 8.96 3.24 -8.80
C ILE A 10 10.07 3.88 -9.62
N HIS A 11 10.96 4.65 -8.96
CA HIS A 11 12.08 5.31 -9.62
C HIS A 11 13.38 5.13 -8.84
N HIS A 12 14.51 5.34 -9.52
CA HIS A 12 15.84 5.24 -8.91
C HIS A 12 15.94 6.13 -7.67
N ARG A 13 16.37 5.55 -6.55
CA ARG A 13 16.51 6.22 -5.24
C ARG A 13 15.23 6.89 -4.72
N MET A 14 14.07 6.34 -5.06
CA MET A 14 12.84 6.84 -4.47
C MET A 14 12.87 6.75 -2.94
N PRO A 15 12.20 7.68 -2.23
CA PRO A 15 12.14 7.63 -0.78
C PRO A 15 11.33 6.40 -0.31
N GLY A 16 11.86 5.73 0.72
CA GLY A 16 11.27 4.58 1.38
C GLY A 16 11.63 4.54 2.85
N PHE A 17 11.23 3.51 3.55
CA PHE A 17 11.57 3.34 4.96
C PHE A 17 13.09 3.15 5.13
N ALA A 18 13.69 3.82 6.13
CA ALA A 18 15.15 3.95 6.25
C ALA A 18 15.94 2.63 6.37
N THR A 19 15.28 1.57 6.86
CA THR A 19 15.91 0.23 7.02
C THR A 19 15.72 -0.67 5.81
N HIS A 20 14.94 -0.26 4.80
CA HIS A 20 14.71 -1.05 3.59
C HIS A 20 15.78 -0.78 2.54
N ALA A 21 16.02 -1.78 1.68
CA ALA A 21 16.98 -1.65 0.61
C ALA A 21 16.56 -0.52 -0.37
N PRO A 22 17.50 0.32 -0.81
CA PRO A 22 17.17 1.39 -1.75
C PRO A 22 16.78 0.82 -3.11
N VAL A 23 15.91 1.55 -3.81
CA VAL A 23 15.56 1.22 -5.21
C VAL A 23 16.69 1.68 -6.12
N ILE A 24 17.31 0.75 -6.82
CA ILE A 24 18.35 0.99 -7.82
C ILE A 24 17.84 0.54 -9.18
N ILE A 25 17.73 1.48 -10.09
CA ILE A 25 17.34 1.21 -11.49
C ILE A 25 18.46 1.67 -12.39
N THR A 26 18.94 0.78 -13.25
CA THR A 26 19.99 1.07 -14.25
C THR A 26 19.56 0.57 -15.61
N THR A 27 20.08 1.20 -16.66
CA THR A 27 19.94 0.69 -18.01
C THR A 27 20.80 -0.56 -18.15
N TYR A 28 20.19 -1.65 -18.61
CA TYR A 28 20.90 -2.89 -18.88
C TYR A 28 21.20 -3.07 -20.38
N GLY A 29 20.27 -2.69 -21.26
CA GLY A 29 20.46 -2.69 -22.71
C GLY A 29 19.71 -1.51 -23.34
N THR A 30 20.19 -1.06 -24.49
CA THR A 30 19.61 0.05 -25.27
C THR A 30 19.32 -0.40 -26.70
N HIS A 31 18.50 0.36 -27.42
CA HIS A 31 18.23 0.13 -28.82
C HIS A 31 19.44 0.35 -29.74
N ASP A 32 20.55 0.90 -29.23
CA ASP A 32 21.82 1.00 -29.98
C ASP A 32 22.50 -0.37 -30.18
N GLU A 33 22.09 -1.36 -29.38
CA GLU A 33 22.57 -2.74 -29.45
C GLU A 33 21.69 -3.55 -30.39
N VAL A 34 21.99 -3.50 -31.69
CA VAL A 34 21.26 -4.27 -32.72
C VAL A 34 21.80 -5.70 -32.80
N ARG A 35 20.91 -6.70 -32.79
CA ARG A 35 21.21 -8.09 -33.01
C ARG A 35 20.61 -8.52 -34.38
N GLU A 36 21.34 -9.32 -35.10
CA GLU A 36 20.88 -9.86 -36.41
C GLU A 36 20.78 -11.38 -36.35
N ALA A 37 19.68 -11.93 -36.88
CA ALA A 37 19.47 -13.32 -37.06
C ALA A 37 18.64 -13.57 -38.35
N ASP A 38 19.09 -14.45 -39.22
CA ASP A 38 18.37 -14.86 -40.44
C ASP A 38 17.91 -13.68 -41.33
N GLY A 39 18.70 -12.61 -41.40
CA GLY A 39 18.40 -11.40 -42.16
C GLY A 39 17.43 -10.42 -41.48
N TYR A 40 17.06 -10.65 -40.23
CA TYR A 40 16.26 -9.72 -39.42
C TYR A 40 17.13 -9.01 -38.41
N ALA A 41 17.02 -7.70 -38.39
CA ALA A 41 17.62 -6.83 -37.34
C ALA A 41 16.61 -6.62 -36.20
N PHE A 42 17.04 -6.82 -34.97
CA PHE A 42 16.23 -6.61 -33.76
C PHE A 42 17.01 -5.85 -32.72
N SER A 43 16.35 -4.87 -32.09
CA SER A 43 16.88 -4.17 -30.92
C SER A 43 15.87 -4.17 -29.78
N SER A 44 16.36 -4.14 -28.54
CA SER A 44 15.52 -4.10 -27.35
C SER A 44 16.14 -3.21 -26.29
N ALA A 45 15.29 -2.53 -25.52
CA ALA A 45 15.72 -1.79 -24.35
C ALA A 45 15.28 -2.54 -23.08
N THR A 46 16.16 -2.64 -22.09
CA THR A 46 15.92 -3.32 -20.82
C THR A 46 16.49 -2.53 -19.66
N LEU A 47 15.81 -2.62 -18.51
CA LEU A 47 16.29 -2.08 -17.25
C LEU A 47 16.67 -3.22 -16.29
N SER A 48 17.65 -2.97 -15.44
CA SER A 48 17.94 -3.80 -14.26
C SER A 48 17.39 -3.11 -13.03
N LEU A 49 16.59 -3.84 -12.25
CA LEU A 49 15.98 -3.35 -11.01
C LEU A 49 16.52 -4.14 -9.81
N SER A 50 17.02 -3.42 -8.79
CA SER A 50 17.34 -3.98 -7.48
C SER A 50 16.61 -3.16 -6.44
N MET A 51 15.71 -3.80 -5.68
CA MET A 51 14.87 -3.14 -4.68
C MET A 51 14.41 -4.13 -3.62
N GLY A 52 14.04 -3.61 -2.44
CA GLY A 52 13.35 -4.39 -1.42
C GLY A 52 11.92 -4.71 -1.83
N ASP A 53 11.36 -5.77 -1.25
CA ASP A 53 9.98 -6.19 -1.45
C ASP A 53 8.93 -5.19 -0.90
N HIS A 54 9.36 -4.25 -0.04
CA HIS A 54 8.58 -3.10 0.44
C HIS A 54 8.78 -1.81 -0.38
N ALA A 55 9.15 -1.90 -1.65
CA ALA A 55 9.37 -0.73 -2.48
C ALA A 55 8.08 -0.21 -3.11
N GLY A 56 7.91 1.11 -3.12
CA GLY A 56 6.78 1.76 -3.82
C GLY A 56 5.45 1.59 -3.10
N THR A 57 4.38 1.48 -3.88
CA THR A 57 3.08 1.01 -3.39
C THR A 57 3.15 -0.49 -3.25
N HIS A 58 3.00 -0.99 -2.03
CA HIS A 58 3.19 -2.41 -1.71
C HIS A 58 2.17 -2.90 -0.69
N VAL A 59 2.07 -4.21 -0.57
CA VAL A 59 1.30 -4.89 0.47
C VAL A 59 2.23 -5.77 1.30
N ASP A 60 2.03 -5.76 2.60
CA ASP A 60 2.77 -6.59 3.54
C ASP A 60 2.17 -7.99 3.67
N ALA A 61 3.03 -9.00 3.80
CA ALA A 61 2.64 -10.34 4.21
C ALA A 61 2.73 -10.49 5.74
N PRO A 62 1.95 -11.40 6.36
CA PRO A 62 2.07 -11.69 7.78
C PRO A 62 3.50 -11.98 8.23
N ARG A 63 4.31 -12.62 7.40
CA ARG A 63 5.72 -12.92 7.67
C ARG A 63 6.57 -11.70 8.01
N HIS A 64 6.18 -10.51 7.54
CA HIS A 64 6.88 -9.26 7.83
C HIS A 64 6.83 -8.90 9.33
N PHE A 65 5.68 -9.07 9.95
CA PHE A 65 5.44 -8.64 11.33
C PHE A 65 5.12 -9.78 12.30
N ASP A 66 5.21 -11.04 11.83
CA ASP A 66 4.99 -12.23 12.64
C ASP A 66 6.19 -13.19 12.52
N ALA A 67 6.98 -13.26 13.58
CA ALA A 67 8.14 -14.15 13.65
C ALA A 67 7.79 -15.61 13.99
N ARG A 68 6.51 -15.90 14.29
CA ARG A 68 6.08 -17.26 14.65
C ARG A 68 6.16 -18.20 13.45
N PRO A 69 6.48 -19.49 13.68
CA PRO A 69 6.44 -20.49 12.62
C PRO A 69 5.04 -20.56 11.97
N GLY A 70 5.01 -20.63 10.65
CA GLY A 70 3.75 -20.72 9.88
C GLY A 70 3.12 -19.37 9.55
N ALA A 71 3.76 -18.24 9.87
CA ALA A 71 3.33 -16.94 9.34
C ALA A 71 3.47 -16.93 7.81
N SER A 72 2.38 -16.66 7.10
CA SER A 72 2.33 -16.73 5.63
C SER A 72 3.25 -15.71 4.98
N THR A 73 3.95 -16.16 3.94
CA THR A 73 4.71 -15.32 3.02
C THR A 73 3.79 -14.78 1.91
N ILE A 74 4.27 -13.81 1.14
CA ILE A 74 3.42 -13.14 0.13
C ILE A 74 2.95 -14.09 -0.98
N ASP A 75 3.75 -15.07 -1.35
CA ASP A 75 3.43 -16.08 -2.36
C ASP A 75 2.45 -17.16 -1.88
N GLU A 76 2.24 -17.25 -0.56
CA GLU A 76 1.28 -18.16 0.07
C GLU A 76 -0.08 -17.51 0.38
N MET A 77 -0.17 -16.18 0.31
CA MET A 77 -1.42 -15.47 0.61
C MET A 77 -2.50 -15.76 -0.45
N PRO A 78 -3.77 -15.97 -0.04
CA PRO A 78 -4.87 -16.19 -0.98
C PRO A 78 -5.08 -14.99 -1.90
N LEU A 79 -5.30 -15.20 -3.20
CA LEU A 79 -5.53 -14.13 -4.17
C LEU A 79 -6.78 -13.32 -3.86
N GLU A 80 -7.77 -13.92 -3.21
CA GLU A 80 -9.01 -13.26 -2.76
C GLU A 80 -8.74 -12.10 -1.78
N THR A 81 -7.61 -12.10 -1.08
CA THR A 81 -7.17 -10.99 -0.22
C THR A 81 -6.94 -9.71 -1.01
N PHE A 82 -6.55 -9.84 -2.28
CA PHE A 82 -6.12 -8.73 -3.14
C PHE A 82 -7.17 -8.34 -4.20
N TYR A 83 -8.36 -8.95 -4.12
CA TYR A 83 -9.50 -8.68 -4.99
C TYR A 83 -10.78 -8.58 -4.15
N THR A 84 -11.10 -7.40 -3.67
CA THR A 84 -12.12 -7.18 -2.63
C THR A 84 -13.09 -6.07 -2.99
N GLU A 85 -14.21 -6.01 -2.28
CA GLU A 85 -14.94 -4.76 -2.10
C GLU A 85 -14.10 -3.79 -1.26
N ALA A 86 -14.21 -2.50 -1.55
CA ALA A 86 -13.45 -1.48 -0.83
C ALA A 86 -14.27 -0.23 -0.54
N VAL A 87 -13.83 0.50 0.49
CA VAL A 87 -14.35 1.82 0.86
C VAL A 87 -13.19 2.77 1.11
N CYS A 88 -13.37 4.06 0.83
CA CYS A 88 -12.39 5.10 1.13
C CYS A 88 -12.93 6.01 2.22
N LEU A 89 -12.17 6.17 3.29
CA LEU A 89 -12.47 7.06 4.41
C LEU A 89 -11.65 8.35 4.27
N ASP A 90 -12.33 9.48 4.32
CA ASP A 90 -11.68 10.79 4.24
C ASP A 90 -11.16 11.25 5.60
N LEU A 91 -9.84 11.28 5.72
CA LEU A 91 -9.07 11.78 6.85
C LEU A 91 -8.13 12.93 6.44
N SER A 92 -8.40 13.57 5.29
CA SER A 92 -7.55 14.62 4.72
C SER A 92 -7.38 15.84 5.64
N HIS A 93 -8.33 16.05 6.54
CA HIS A 93 -8.30 17.10 7.56
C HIS A 93 -7.28 16.84 8.67
N LYS A 94 -6.72 15.64 8.78
CA LYS A 94 -5.78 15.30 9.87
C LYS A 94 -4.49 16.11 9.74
N PRO A 95 -4.03 16.73 10.84
CA PRO A 95 -2.72 17.39 10.87
C PRO A 95 -1.59 16.39 10.60
N LEU A 96 -0.51 16.89 10.05
CA LEU A 96 0.73 16.10 9.97
C LEU A 96 1.19 15.69 11.37
N LYS A 97 1.84 14.55 11.51
CA LYS A 97 2.35 13.99 12.78
C LYS A 97 1.27 13.72 13.82
N SER A 98 0.00 13.65 13.45
CA SER A 98 -1.09 13.38 14.38
C SER A 98 -1.48 11.91 14.41
N ASP A 99 -2.14 11.50 15.48
CA ASP A 99 -2.74 10.18 15.60
C ASP A 99 -4.11 10.17 14.93
N ILE A 100 -4.42 9.07 14.26
CA ILE A 100 -5.76 8.74 13.76
C ILE A 100 -6.45 7.91 14.84
N SER A 101 -7.42 8.51 15.52
CA SER A 101 -8.17 7.89 16.61
C SER A 101 -9.34 7.05 16.11
N ILE A 102 -9.98 6.31 17.03
CA ILE A 102 -11.24 5.62 16.75
C ILE A 102 -12.32 6.62 16.33
N ASP A 103 -12.41 7.76 17.02
CA ASP A 103 -13.43 8.77 16.71
C ASP A 103 -13.25 9.35 15.31
N ASP A 104 -12.01 9.57 14.85
CA ASP A 104 -11.72 9.98 13.47
C ASP A 104 -12.27 8.95 12.46
N LEU A 105 -12.02 7.66 12.69
CA LEU A 105 -12.50 6.59 11.81
C LEU A 105 -14.03 6.47 11.82
N VAL A 106 -14.65 6.56 12.99
CA VAL A 106 -16.12 6.51 13.13
C VAL A 106 -16.78 7.70 12.43
N GLN A 107 -16.22 8.90 12.57
CA GLN A 107 -16.73 10.09 11.89
C GLN A 107 -16.55 9.98 10.37
N ALA A 108 -15.40 9.50 9.88
CA ALA A 108 -15.15 9.31 8.46
C ALA A 108 -16.05 8.23 7.85
N GLU A 109 -16.28 7.10 8.55
CA GLU A 109 -17.25 6.07 8.11
C GLU A 109 -18.67 6.63 8.01
N ARG A 110 -19.09 7.40 9.01
CA ARG A 110 -20.41 8.06 8.99
C ARG A 110 -20.53 9.08 7.86
N ALA A 111 -19.50 9.90 7.65
CA ALA A 111 -19.48 10.89 6.58
C ALA A 111 -19.50 10.24 5.18
N ALA A 112 -18.83 9.10 5.03
CA ALA A 112 -18.87 8.33 3.79
C ALA A 112 -20.24 7.73 3.50
N GLY A 113 -21.13 7.61 4.49
CA GLY A 113 -22.45 7.00 4.34
C GLY A 113 -22.43 5.50 4.04
N ILE A 114 -21.31 4.82 4.34
CA ILE A 114 -21.08 3.43 3.94
C ILE A 114 -20.55 2.66 5.14
N ALA A 115 -21.22 1.57 5.51
CA ALA A 115 -20.73 0.69 6.55
C ALA A 115 -19.57 -0.16 6.05
N ILE A 116 -18.48 -0.23 6.82
CA ILE A 116 -17.40 -1.20 6.60
C ILE A 116 -17.93 -2.59 6.90
N LYS A 117 -17.66 -3.54 6.00
CA LYS A 117 -18.09 -4.94 6.11
C LYS A 117 -16.89 -5.87 6.30
N PRO A 118 -17.12 -7.09 6.85
CA PRO A 118 -16.08 -8.11 6.88
C PRO A 118 -15.47 -8.36 5.50
N LYS A 119 -14.14 -8.53 5.46
CA LYS A 119 -13.31 -8.74 4.26
C LYS A 119 -13.17 -7.53 3.35
N ASP A 120 -13.73 -6.37 3.69
CA ASP A 120 -13.48 -5.15 2.92
C ASP A 120 -12.00 -4.75 2.96
N THR A 121 -11.56 -4.07 1.90
CA THR A 121 -10.38 -3.22 1.93
C THR A 121 -10.80 -1.79 2.33
N VAL A 122 -10.15 -1.23 3.36
CA VAL A 122 -10.44 0.13 3.84
C VAL A 122 -9.28 1.05 3.47
N LEU A 123 -9.50 1.99 2.56
CA LEU A 123 -8.48 2.97 2.15
C LEU A 123 -8.63 4.25 2.99
N LEU A 124 -7.51 4.75 3.52
CA LEU A 124 -7.46 5.92 4.39
C LEU A 124 -6.85 7.10 3.63
N HIS A 125 -7.70 8.00 3.13
CA HIS A 125 -7.28 9.21 2.44
C HIS A 125 -6.85 10.28 3.45
N MET A 126 -5.55 10.55 3.53
CA MET A 126 -4.95 11.54 4.43
C MET A 126 -4.45 12.79 3.69
N ASP A 127 -4.59 12.83 2.37
CA ASP A 127 -3.97 13.84 1.49
C ASP A 127 -2.45 13.99 1.73
N PHE A 128 -1.84 12.95 2.27
CA PHE A 128 -0.46 13.00 2.72
C PHE A 128 0.52 13.03 1.55
N TYR A 129 0.30 12.20 0.53
CA TYR A 129 1.18 12.17 -0.64
C TYR A 129 1.27 13.57 -1.27
N ARG A 130 0.14 14.22 -1.54
CA ARG A 130 0.11 15.55 -2.15
C ARG A 130 0.77 16.61 -1.28
N ARG A 131 0.58 16.55 0.05
CA ARG A 131 1.15 17.52 0.99
C ARG A 131 2.65 17.38 1.23
N CYS A 132 3.21 16.17 1.14
CA CYS A 132 4.56 15.89 1.64
C CYS A 132 5.50 15.25 0.61
N HIS A 133 5.01 14.72 -0.52
CA HIS A 133 5.87 14.14 -1.55
C HIS A 133 6.92 15.16 -2.01
N GLY A 134 8.18 14.72 -2.15
CA GLY A 134 9.30 15.57 -2.52
C GLY A 134 9.89 16.42 -1.38
N THR A 135 9.36 16.30 -0.15
CA THR A 135 9.91 16.96 1.04
C THR A 135 10.60 15.98 1.98
N PRO A 136 11.52 16.44 2.86
CA PRO A 136 12.10 15.58 3.90
C PRO A 136 11.07 14.98 4.85
N GLY A 137 9.93 15.66 5.06
CA GLY A 137 8.83 15.18 5.91
C GLY A 137 8.06 13.98 5.37
N TYR A 138 8.25 13.62 4.10
CA TYR A 138 7.56 12.48 3.49
C TYR A 138 7.80 11.15 4.22
N VAL A 139 8.95 10.96 4.83
CA VAL A 139 9.31 9.73 5.52
C VAL A 139 8.99 9.74 7.03
N THR A 140 8.53 10.87 7.58
CA THR A 140 8.32 11.00 9.04
C THR A 140 7.04 11.70 9.46
N ASP A 141 6.47 12.58 8.62
CA ASP A 141 5.49 13.56 9.07
C ASP A 141 4.03 13.13 8.83
N PHE A 142 3.79 11.87 8.50
CA PHE A 142 2.45 11.36 8.22
C PHE A 142 1.58 11.24 9.47
N PRO A 143 0.25 11.43 9.31
CA PRO A 143 -0.72 10.95 10.30
C PRO A 143 -0.69 9.42 10.32
N GLY A 144 -0.88 8.79 11.47
CA GLY A 144 -0.83 7.33 11.57
C GLY A 144 -1.87 6.77 12.53
N LEU A 145 -2.28 5.54 12.28
CA LEU A 145 -3.16 4.81 13.18
C LEU A 145 -2.51 4.64 14.56
N THR A 146 -3.35 4.62 15.60
CA THR A 146 -2.97 4.13 16.93
C THR A 146 -3.27 2.62 17.02
N LYS A 147 -2.75 1.98 18.08
CA LYS A 147 -3.12 0.60 18.41
C LYS A 147 -4.64 0.41 18.50
N GLU A 148 -5.33 1.37 19.15
CA GLU A 148 -6.76 1.32 19.38
C GLU A 148 -7.55 1.44 18.07
N SER A 149 -7.18 2.38 17.20
CA SER A 149 -7.87 2.58 15.92
C SER A 149 -7.60 1.43 14.94
N ALA A 150 -6.39 0.87 14.90
CA ALA A 150 -6.10 -0.35 14.15
C ALA A 150 -6.90 -1.55 14.69
N THR A 151 -7.01 -1.67 16.02
CA THR A 151 -7.82 -2.71 16.66
C THR A 151 -9.30 -2.57 16.30
N TRP A 152 -9.81 -1.35 16.22
CA TRP A 152 -11.20 -1.08 15.82
C TRP A 152 -11.44 -1.54 14.38
N LEU A 153 -10.53 -1.26 13.44
CA LEU A 153 -10.59 -1.76 12.07
C LEU A 153 -10.60 -3.30 12.03
N GLY A 154 -9.65 -3.93 12.72
CA GLY A 154 -9.56 -5.39 12.77
C GLY A 154 -10.80 -6.05 13.37
N LYS A 155 -11.42 -5.45 14.39
CA LYS A 155 -12.68 -5.96 14.98
C LYS A 155 -13.89 -5.85 14.05
N LYS A 156 -13.85 -5.00 13.02
CA LYS A 156 -14.84 -5.02 11.94
C LYS A 156 -14.66 -6.20 10.99
N GLY A 157 -13.58 -6.96 11.13
CA GLY A 157 -13.29 -8.13 10.30
C GLY A 157 -12.79 -7.77 8.91
N ILE A 158 -12.18 -6.61 8.72
CA ILE A 158 -11.62 -6.19 7.42
C ILE A 158 -10.58 -7.19 6.92
N GLY A 159 -10.44 -7.33 5.61
CA GLY A 159 -9.36 -8.13 5.03
C GLY A 159 -8.04 -7.38 5.02
N MET A 160 -8.10 -6.07 4.76
CA MET A 160 -6.91 -5.24 4.59
C MET A 160 -7.27 -3.76 4.73
N PHE A 161 -6.30 -2.92 5.07
CA PHE A 161 -6.42 -1.48 4.90
C PHE A 161 -5.26 -0.92 4.09
N GLY A 162 -5.36 0.33 3.62
CA GLY A 162 -4.29 0.98 2.86
C GLY A 162 -4.13 2.44 3.23
N VAL A 163 -2.87 2.91 3.24
CA VAL A 163 -2.47 4.27 3.59
C VAL A 163 -1.60 4.91 2.51
N GLU A 164 -1.63 6.24 2.42
CA GLU A 164 -0.73 7.02 1.55
C GLU A 164 0.70 7.12 2.11
N ALA A 165 0.85 6.92 3.41
CA ALA A 165 2.13 6.96 4.12
C ALA A 165 3.00 5.74 3.79
N ILE A 166 4.29 5.85 4.16
CA ILE A 166 5.26 4.75 4.06
C ILE A 166 5.22 3.83 5.30
N SER A 167 4.18 3.96 6.13
CA SER A 167 3.95 3.14 7.30
C SER A 167 2.54 3.39 7.84
N PRO A 168 1.86 2.41 8.46
CA PRO A 168 0.47 2.55 8.89
C PRO A 168 0.31 3.32 10.21
N GLY A 169 1.32 3.28 11.09
CA GLY A 169 1.40 4.02 12.34
C GLY A 169 2.52 5.04 12.32
N ARG A 170 2.45 6.09 13.15
CA ARG A 170 3.54 7.08 13.23
C ARG A 170 4.88 6.42 13.58
N PRO A 171 6.01 7.01 13.14
CA PRO A 171 7.34 6.42 13.36
C PRO A 171 7.58 6.04 14.82
N GLY A 172 8.21 4.90 15.03
CA GLY A 172 8.54 4.35 16.35
C GLY A 172 7.48 3.39 16.88
N ARG A 173 7.21 3.44 18.19
CA ARG A 173 6.36 2.47 18.89
C ARG A 173 4.96 2.33 18.28
N ALA A 174 4.32 3.42 17.91
CA ALA A 174 2.98 3.39 17.33
C ALA A 174 2.93 2.52 16.06
N ASN A 175 3.96 2.60 15.21
CA ASN A 175 4.06 1.77 14.03
C ASN A 175 4.14 0.28 14.37
N TYR A 176 4.99 -0.10 15.33
CA TYR A 176 5.12 -1.51 15.75
C TYR A 176 3.81 -2.04 16.35
N GLU A 177 3.12 -1.21 17.13
CA GLU A 177 1.83 -1.60 17.73
C GLU A 177 0.77 -1.87 16.67
N VAL A 178 0.70 -1.08 15.58
CA VAL A 178 -0.24 -1.31 14.47
C VAL A 178 0.07 -2.62 13.76
N HIS A 179 1.34 -2.91 13.45
CA HIS A 179 1.75 -4.19 12.86
C HIS A 179 1.39 -5.38 13.76
N HIS A 180 1.58 -5.25 15.08
CA HIS A 180 1.19 -6.30 16.02
C HIS A 180 -0.34 -6.52 16.06
N VAL A 181 -1.13 -5.46 15.89
CA VAL A 181 -2.59 -5.60 15.76
C VAL A 181 -2.96 -6.36 14.49
N CYS A 182 -2.30 -6.08 13.35
CA CYS A 182 -2.50 -6.83 12.11
C CYS A 182 -2.20 -8.31 12.31
N ARG A 183 -1.08 -8.63 12.96
CA ARG A 183 -0.69 -10.00 13.34
C ARG A 183 -1.74 -10.69 14.22
N ASP A 184 -2.18 -10.00 15.27
CA ASP A 184 -3.00 -10.60 16.33
C ASP A 184 -4.47 -10.77 15.90
N LEU A 185 -4.94 -9.96 14.96
CA LEU A 185 -6.31 -10.02 14.43
C LEU A 185 -6.40 -10.61 13.02
N GLY A 186 -5.28 -10.98 12.39
CA GLY A 186 -5.24 -11.75 11.14
C GLY A 186 -5.65 -10.98 9.89
N PHE A 187 -5.26 -9.71 9.78
CA PHE A 187 -5.41 -8.90 8.57
C PHE A 187 -4.09 -8.22 8.18
N THR A 188 -4.03 -7.63 7.01
CA THR A 188 -2.81 -6.97 6.54
C THR A 188 -3.06 -5.53 6.09
N HIS A 189 -2.03 -4.88 5.50
CA HIS A 189 -2.13 -3.51 5.05
C HIS A 189 -1.27 -3.24 3.80
N MET A 190 -1.58 -2.11 3.18
CA MET A 190 -0.83 -1.54 2.06
C MET A 190 -0.30 -0.16 2.44
N GLU A 191 0.85 0.17 1.89
CA GLU A 191 1.56 1.43 2.10
C GLU A 191 1.86 2.13 0.78
N GLY A 192 2.05 3.45 0.85
CA GLY A 192 2.46 4.25 -0.29
C GLY A 192 1.40 4.37 -1.39
N LEU A 193 0.12 4.35 -1.04
CA LEU A 193 -0.97 4.62 -1.98
C LEU A 193 -1.01 6.09 -2.40
N VAL A 194 -1.58 6.35 -3.56
CA VAL A 194 -1.80 7.70 -4.10
C VAL A 194 -3.20 7.83 -4.70
N ASN A 195 -3.62 9.06 -5.04
CA ASN A 195 -4.89 9.34 -5.73
C ASN A 195 -6.15 8.90 -4.97
N LEU A 196 -6.07 8.75 -3.66
CA LEU A 196 -7.22 8.35 -2.84
C LEU A 196 -8.31 9.42 -2.79
N ASP A 197 -7.97 10.69 -3.04
CA ASP A 197 -8.91 11.80 -3.19
C ASP A 197 -9.97 11.52 -4.24
N GLN A 198 -9.63 10.78 -5.31
CA GLN A 198 -10.56 10.42 -6.38
C GLN A 198 -11.62 9.39 -5.96
N LEU A 199 -11.46 8.77 -4.79
CA LEU A 199 -12.34 7.73 -4.25
C LEU A 199 -13.27 8.25 -3.16
N VAL A 200 -13.00 9.43 -2.61
CA VAL A 200 -13.83 10.05 -1.58
C VAL A 200 -15.23 10.28 -2.13
N GLY A 201 -16.25 9.81 -1.41
CA GLY A 201 -17.65 9.95 -1.79
C GLY A 201 -18.12 9.07 -2.96
N LYS A 202 -17.29 8.12 -3.43
CA LYS A 202 -17.66 7.23 -4.57
C LYS A 202 -18.43 5.97 -4.15
N GLY A 203 -18.78 5.85 -2.89
CA GLY A 203 -19.48 4.65 -2.44
C GLY A 203 -18.53 3.44 -2.31
N ARG A 204 -19.08 2.26 -2.49
CA ARG A 204 -18.29 1.02 -2.56
C ARG A 204 -17.76 0.83 -3.97
N PHE A 205 -16.58 0.28 -4.07
CA PHE A 205 -15.93 -0.01 -5.35
C PHE A 205 -15.13 -1.30 -5.24
N ARG A 206 -14.69 -1.84 -6.39
CA ARG A 206 -13.80 -2.99 -6.42
C ARG A 206 -12.35 -2.52 -6.29
N PHE A 207 -11.60 -3.12 -5.36
CA PHE A 207 -10.16 -2.99 -5.24
C PHE A 207 -9.45 -4.18 -5.88
N ILE A 208 -8.35 -3.91 -6.59
CA ILE A 208 -7.46 -4.91 -7.18
C ILE A 208 -6.01 -4.50 -6.88
N GLY A 209 -5.22 -5.42 -6.32
CA GLY A 209 -3.81 -5.14 -6.00
C GLY A 209 -3.00 -6.42 -5.84
N PHE A 210 -2.92 -7.25 -6.89
CA PHE A 210 -2.20 -8.52 -6.80
C PHE A 210 -0.70 -8.32 -6.60
N PRO A 211 -0.10 -9.00 -5.60
CA PRO A 211 1.35 -9.01 -5.40
C PRO A 211 2.06 -9.83 -6.47
N LEU A 212 3.34 -9.57 -6.65
CA LEU A 212 4.22 -10.50 -7.34
C LEU A 212 4.37 -11.78 -6.50
N LYS A 213 4.46 -12.93 -7.15
CA LYS A 213 4.66 -14.21 -6.46
C LYS A 213 6.13 -14.39 -6.08
N ILE A 214 6.59 -13.58 -5.13
CA ILE A 214 7.97 -13.62 -4.61
C ILE A 214 8.06 -14.74 -3.57
N LYS A 215 8.80 -15.80 -3.89
CA LYS A 215 8.97 -16.93 -2.98
C LYS A 215 9.59 -16.45 -1.65
N ASP A 216 8.97 -16.86 -0.54
CA ASP A 216 9.36 -16.50 0.83
C ASP A 216 9.34 -14.97 1.10
N GLY A 217 8.68 -14.18 0.23
CA GLY A 217 8.64 -12.72 0.34
C GLY A 217 7.87 -12.24 1.57
N THR A 218 8.35 -11.13 2.16
CA THR A 218 7.72 -10.50 3.33
C THR A 218 6.72 -9.42 2.94
N ALA A 219 6.76 -9.00 1.68
CA ALA A 219 5.86 -8.05 1.04
C ALA A 219 5.95 -8.18 -0.48
N SER A 220 5.21 -7.36 -1.20
CA SER A 220 5.41 -7.17 -2.64
C SER A 220 4.92 -5.82 -3.11
N PRO A 221 5.65 -5.14 -4.01
CA PRO A 221 5.09 -4.09 -4.83
C PRO A 221 3.84 -4.58 -5.57
N ILE A 222 2.84 -3.70 -5.66
CA ILE A 222 1.58 -3.96 -6.35
C ILE A 222 1.23 -2.82 -7.31
N ARG A 223 0.46 -3.11 -8.36
CA ARG A 223 -0.31 -2.09 -9.05
C ARG A 223 -1.70 -2.04 -8.42
N ALA A 224 -1.87 -1.15 -7.45
CA ALA A 224 -3.12 -0.95 -6.77
C ALA A 224 -4.11 -0.18 -7.66
N VAL A 225 -5.31 -0.71 -7.86
CA VAL A 225 -6.33 -0.13 -8.75
C VAL A 225 -7.70 -0.16 -8.06
N ALA A 226 -8.42 0.95 -8.12
CA ALA A 226 -9.85 0.98 -7.85
C ALA A 226 -10.64 0.94 -9.15
N VAL A 227 -11.67 0.10 -9.19
CA VAL A 227 -12.63 0.00 -10.31
C VAL A 227 -13.92 0.66 -9.87
N LEU A 228 -14.24 1.80 -10.48
CA LEU A 228 -15.49 2.53 -10.27
C LEU A 228 -16.48 2.11 -11.34
N GLU A 229 -17.66 1.68 -10.90
CA GLU A 229 -18.81 1.50 -11.79
C GLU A 229 -19.52 2.87 -11.91
N ASP A 230 -19.80 3.30 -13.15
CA ASP A 230 -20.53 4.54 -13.42
C ASP A 230 -22.00 4.39 -13.03
#